data_9d4ee24f53b44d07a53e749077912074
#
_entry.id   9d4ee24f53b44d07a53e749077912074
#
_cell.length_a   1.000
_cell.length_b   1.000
_cell.length_c   1.000
_cell.angle_alpha   90.00
_cell.angle_beta   90.00
_cell.angle_gamma   90.00
#
_symmetry.space_group_name_H-M   'P 1'
#
loop_
_entity.id
_entity.type
_entity.pdbx_description
1 polymer ?
#
loop_
_entity_poly.entity_id
_entity_poly.type
_entity_poly.pdbx_seq_one_letter_code
_entity_poly.pdbx_strand_id
1 'polypeptide(L)'
;MKDFTIVPLKGYGEIPFGMTLDDTVKLLNMPDFYEELSDMEETGNRSIYYEYDAIQTNIYFEGVTKSVVACFETENKAATLFGKKVFDLKKDEVVKLMKDNGFKGMEEETEDGELRVSFEDAMIDFFFEGDKISAVSWGVLVDEQGDII
;
A
#
# COMPACT_ATOMS: atom_id res chain seq x y z
N MET A 1 -13.80 8.35 3.68
CA MET A 1 -13.36 6.97 3.84
C MET A 1 -13.58 6.53 5.27
N LYS A 2 -14.25 5.41 5.47
CA LYS A 2 -14.61 4.90 6.79
C LYS A 2 -14.09 3.48 7.05
N ASP A 3 -13.83 2.71 6.00
CA ASP A 3 -13.31 1.36 6.08
C ASP A 3 -11.80 1.39 5.84
N PHE A 4 -11.03 0.90 6.80
CA PHE A 4 -9.56 0.85 6.74
C PHE A 4 -9.05 -0.59 6.71
N THR A 5 -9.77 -1.45 6.01
CA THR A 5 -9.39 -2.85 5.84
C THR A 5 -8.36 -2.99 4.73
N ILE A 6 -7.16 -3.46 5.09
CA ILE A 6 -6.12 -3.83 4.13
C ILE A 6 -6.49 -5.18 3.54
N VAL A 7 -6.61 -5.24 2.21
CA VAL A 7 -6.84 -6.50 1.50
C VAL A 7 -5.71 -6.68 0.48
N PRO A 8 -4.71 -7.53 0.80
CA PRO A 8 -3.58 -7.76 -0.10
C PRO A 8 -4.04 -8.14 -1.50
N LEU A 9 -3.41 -7.56 -2.52
CA LEU A 9 -3.69 -7.77 -3.94
C LEU A 9 -5.05 -7.21 -4.42
N LYS A 10 -5.84 -6.61 -3.53
CA LYS A 10 -7.19 -6.10 -3.86
C LYS A 10 -7.40 -4.62 -3.60
N GLY A 11 -6.95 -4.09 -2.47
CA GLY A 11 -7.13 -2.67 -2.17
C GLY A 11 -7.14 -2.32 -0.70
N TYR A 12 -7.83 -1.22 -0.39
CA TYR A 12 -7.93 -0.65 0.97
C TYR A 12 -9.32 -0.06 1.19
N GLY A 13 -10.12 -0.74 2.01
CA GLY A 13 -11.47 -0.29 2.33
C GLY A 13 -12.32 -0.11 1.07
N GLU A 14 -12.83 1.11 0.85
CA GLU A 14 -13.66 1.44 -0.30
C GLU A 14 -12.86 1.64 -1.61
N ILE A 15 -11.53 1.55 -1.56
CA ILE A 15 -10.65 1.82 -2.70
C ILE A 15 -10.01 0.53 -3.22
N PRO A 16 -10.51 -0.05 -4.32
CA PRO A 16 -9.82 -1.18 -4.94
C PRO A 16 -8.62 -0.71 -5.76
N PHE A 17 -7.61 -1.57 -5.90
CA PHE A 17 -6.58 -1.36 -6.92
C PHE A 17 -7.23 -1.26 -8.30
N GLY A 18 -6.74 -0.36 -9.13
CA GLY A 18 -7.33 -0.09 -10.43
C GLY A 18 -8.38 1.04 -10.42
N MET A 19 -8.79 1.54 -9.27
CA MET A 19 -9.63 2.73 -9.21
C MET A 19 -8.91 3.89 -9.88
N THR A 20 -9.60 4.66 -10.73
CA THR A 20 -8.98 5.80 -11.39
C THR A 20 -8.63 6.91 -10.41
N LEU A 21 -7.63 7.71 -10.77
CA LEU A 21 -7.27 8.91 -10.01
C LEU A 21 -8.48 9.82 -9.84
N ASP A 22 -9.27 10.03 -10.90
CA ASP A 22 -10.45 10.89 -10.84
C ASP A 22 -11.51 10.37 -9.86
N ASP A 23 -11.76 9.06 -9.85
CA ASP A 23 -12.72 8.45 -8.92
C ASP A 23 -12.21 8.49 -7.48
N THR A 24 -10.90 8.37 -7.28
CA THR A 24 -10.28 8.52 -5.96
C THR A 24 -10.46 9.94 -5.42
N VAL A 25 -10.28 10.96 -6.27
CA VAL A 25 -10.50 12.36 -5.90
C VAL A 25 -11.98 12.62 -5.58
N LYS A 26 -12.91 12.01 -6.30
CA LYS A 26 -14.34 12.11 -5.98
C LYS A 26 -14.66 11.53 -4.60
N LEU A 27 -13.98 10.48 -4.19
CA LEU A 27 -14.17 9.83 -2.90
C LEU A 27 -13.47 10.57 -1.75
N LEU A 28 -12.21 10.98 -1.94
CA LEU A 28 -11.34 11.50 -0.89
C LEU A 28 -11.08 13.00 -0.96
N ASN A 29 -11.53 13.68 -2.01
CA ASN A 29 -11.15 15.05 -2.38
C ASN A 29 -9.68 15.12 -2.86
N MET A 30 -9.17 16.34 -3.07
CA MET A 30 -7.77 16.52 -3.45
C MET A 30 -6.85 16.21 -2.27
N PRO A 31 -5.64 15.70 -2.54
CA PRO A 31 -4.70 15.38 -1.48
C PRO A 31 -4.10 16.64 -0.83
N ASP A 32 -3.53 16.46 0.35
CA ASP A 32 -2.78 17.52 1.03
C ASP A 32 -1.48 17.86 0.32
N PHE A 33 -0.87 16.85 -0.31
CA PHE A 33 0.34 16.99 -1.11
C PHE A 33 0.30 16.00 -2.27
N TYR A 34 0.86 16.39 -3.43
CA TYR A 34 1.00 15.49 -4.57
C TYR A 34 2.29 15.75 -5.33
N GLU A 35 2.79 14.71 -5.99
CA GLU A 35 4.01 14.78 -6.78
C GLU A 35 3.98 13.75 -7.90
N GLU A 36 4.51 14.10 -9.07
CA GLU A 36 4.80 13.15 -10.12
C GLU A 36 6.23 12.63 -9.93
N LEU A 37 6.35 11.30 -9.70
CA LEU A 37 7.61 10.68 -9.30
C LEU A 37 8.41 10.09 -10.44
N SER A 38 7.76 9.77 -11.57
CA SER A 38 8.37 8.94 -12.60
C SER A 38 9.05 9.78 -13.68
N ASP A 39 10.16 9.25 -14.17
CA ASP A 39 10.70 9.59 -15.45
C ASP A 39 10.19 8.60 -16.49
N MET A 40 9.26 9.04 -17.35
CA MET A 40 8.64 8.18 -18.36
C MET A 40 9.66 7.66 -19.39
N GLU A 41 10.76 8.38 -19.62
CA GLU A 41 11.83 7.94 -20.51
C GLU A 41 12.58 6.73 -19.95
N GLU A 42 12.73 6.65 -18.63
CA GLU A 42 13.42 5.53 -17.97
C GLU A 42 12.49 4.34 -17.73
N THR A 43 11.29 4.58 -17.22
CA THR A 43 10.40 3.52 -16.75
C THR A 43 9.37 3.09 -17.78
N GLY A 44 9.08 3.95 -18.77
CA GLY A 44 7.99 3.72 -19.72
C GLY A 44 6.60 3.85 -19.10
N ASN A 45 6.50 4.20 -17.82
CA ASN A 45 5.24 4.35 -17.11
C ASN A 45 5.21 5.68 -16.36
N ARG A 46 4.02 6.09 -15.90
CA ARG A 46 3.79 7.30 -15.13
C ARG A 46 3.43 6.92 -13.70
N SER A 47 4.07 7.55 -12.71
CA SER A 47 3.78 7.33 -11.30
C SER A 47 3.47 8.67 -10.63
N ILE A 48 2.34 8.72 -9.91
CA ILE A 48 1.87 9.91 -9.21
C ILE A 48 1.65 9.53 -7.74
N TYR A 49 2.12 10.39 -6.85
CA TYR A 49 2.03 10.21 -5.40
C TYR A 49 1.04 11.21 -4.80
N TYR A 50 0.08 10.72 -4.03
CA TYR A 50 -0.89 11.51 -3.29
C TYR A 50 -0.78 11.24 -1.80
N GLU A 51 -0.75 12.30 -1.01
CA GLU A 51 -0.66 12.25 0.45
C GLU A 51 -1.95 12.76 1.08
N TYR A 52 -2.58 11.92 1.90
CA TYR A 52 -3.82 12.25 2.62
C TYR A 52 -3.56 12.19 4.13
N ASP A 53 -3.36 13.34 4.75
CA ASP A 53 -2.98 13.45 6.15
C ASP A 53 -4.10 13.02 7.11
N ALA A 54 -5.36 13.33 6.78
CA ALA A 54 -6.50 13.01 7.63
C ALA A 54 -6.68 11.50 7.88
N ILE A 55 -6.27 10.67 6.92
CA ILE A 55 -6.33 9.21 7.03
C ILE A 55 -4.94 8.58 7.13
N GLN A 56 -3.90 9.42 7.28
CA GLN A 56 -2.50 9.00 7.41
C GLN A 56 -2.09 7.97 6.37
N THR A 57 -2.50 8.20 5.12
CA THR A 57 -2.31 7.26 4.02
C THR A 57 -1.79 7.98 2.78
N ASN A 58 -0.83 7.34 2.13
CA ASN A 58 -0.30 7.77 0.84
C ASN A 58 -0.78 6.79 -0.23
N ILE A 59 -1.14 7.33 -1.39
CA ILE A 59 -1.62 6.54 -2.52
C ILE A 59 -0.72 6.80 -3.72
N TYR A 60 -0.27 5.72 -4.36
CA TYR A 60 0.51 5.78 -5.58
C TYR A 60 -0.35 5.34 -6.75
N PHE A 61 -0.39 6.17 -7.79
CA PHE A 61 -1.12 5.91 -9.03
C PHE A 61 -0.13 5.61 -10.14
N GLU A 62 -0.41 4.61 -10.95
CA GLU A 62 0.41 4.28 -12.11
C GLU A 62 -0.43 4.13 -13.37
N GLY A 63 0.22 4.26 -14.53
CA GLY A 63 -0.39 4.16 -15.84
C GLY A 63 -0.28 5.45 -16.64
N VAL A 64 -0.03 5.34 -17.94
CA VAL A 64 0.12 6.47 -18.86
C VAL A 64 -1.22 6.84 -19.50
N THR A 65 -1.88 5.87 -20.11
CA THR A 65 -3.19 6.06 -20.74
C THR A 65 -4.26 6.40 -19.71
N LYS A 66 -4.18 5.75 -18.56
CA LYS A 66 -5.10 5.93 -17.44
C LYS A 66 -4.30 5.73 -16.14
N SER A 67 -4.34 6.71 -15.24
CA SER A 67 -3.70 6.61 -13.93
C SER A 67 -4.66 5.95 -12.95
N VAL A 68 -4.21 4.85 -12.34
CA VAL A 68 -5.03 4.05 -11.42
C VAL A 68 -4.26 3.75 -10.14
N VAL A 69 -4.99 3.49 -9.06
CA VAL A 69 -4.43 3.12 -7.76
C VAL A 69 -3.62 1.83 -7.91
N ALA A 70 -2.33 1.88 -7.56
CA ALA A 70 -1.39 0.76 -7.66
C ALA A 70 -0.75 0.38 -6.32
N CYS A 71 -0.66 1.31 -5.37
CA CYS A 71 0.00 1.06 -4.09
C CYS A 71 -0.57 1.98 -3.01
N PHE A 72 -0.64 1.46 -1.81
CA PHE A 72 -0.93 2.22 -0.59
C PHE A 72 0.23 2.11 0.38
N GLU A 73 0.44 3.16 1.15
CA GLU A 73 1.28 3.15 2.34
C GLU A 73 0.50 3.84 3.46
N THR A 74 0.31 3.17 4.58
CA THR A 74 -0.49 3.72 5.68
C THR A 74 0.22 3.66 7.02
N GLU A 75 0.00 4.69 7.84
CA GLU A 75 0.35 4.74 9.25
C GLU A 75 -0.90 4.82 10.13
N ASN A 76 -2.07 4.63 9.53
CA ASN A 76 -3.35 4.75 10.22
C ASN A 76 -3.57 3.60 11.20
N LYS A 77 -3.64 3.92 12.48
CA LYS A 77 -3.79 2.92 13.57
C LYS A 77 -5.13 2.17 13.53
N ALA A 78 -6.11 2.68 12.77
CA ALA A 78 -7.39 2.00 12.58
C ALA A 78 -7.32 0.89 11.52
N ALA A 79 -6.21 0.78 10.77
CA ALA A 79 -6.07 -0.21 9.71
C ALA A 79 -6.15 -1.63 10.26
N THR A 80 -6.91 -2.48 9.56
CA THR A 80 -7.06 -3.90 9.90
C THR A 80 -6.54 -4.78 8.77
N LEU A 81 -6.07 -5.97 9.15
CA LEU A 81 -5.59 -6.98 8.21
C LEU A 81 -6.12 -8.33 8.69
N PHE A 82 -6.89 -9.02 7.84
CA PHE A 82 -7.53 -10.30 8.19
C PHE A 82 -8.26 -10.25 9.54
N GLY A 83 -8.98 -9.15 9.79
CA GLY A 83 -9.77 -8.95 11.00
C GLY A 83 -9.00 -8.53 12.25
N LYS A 84 -7.69 -8.28 12.12
CA LYS A 84 -6.83 -7.84 13.24
C LYS A 84 -6.38 -6.40 13.05
N LYS A 85 -6.29 -5.64 14.15
CA LYS A 85 -5.67 -4.30 14.11
C LYS A 85 -4.17 -4.46 13.88
N VAL A 86 -3.71 -4.16 12.67
CA VAL A 86 -2.37 -4.51 12.23
C VAL A 86 -1.28 -3.81 13.04
N PHE A 87 -1.51 -2.55 13.45
CA PHE A 87 -0.52 -1.78 14.22
C PHE A 87 -0.37 -2.24 15.68
N ASP A 88 -1.28 -3.08 16.17
CA ASP A 88 -1.17 -3.69 17.50
C ASP A 88 -0.38 -5.01 17.49
N LEU A 89 0.00 -5.49 16.30
CA LEU A 89 0.69 -6.77 16.13
C LEU A 89 2.21 -6.62 16.23
N LYS A 90 2.83 -7.61 16.85
CA LYS A 90 4.30 -7.78 16.85
C LYS A 90 4.72 -8.58 15.63
N LYS A 91 6.02 -8.58 15.34
CA LYS A 91 6.60 -9.29 14.18
C LYS A 91 6.10 -10.74 14.08
N ASP A 92 6.21 -11.52 15.16
CA ASP A 92 5.82 -12.93 15.15
C ASP A 92 4.34 -13.12 14.88
N GLU A 93 3.52 -12.20 15.39
CA GLU A 93 2.07 -12.21 15.17
C GLU A 93 1.69 -11.90 13.73
N VAL A 94 2.39 -10.93 13.11
CA VAL A 94 2.22 -10.59 11.68
C VAL A 94 2.61 -11.76 10.80
N VAL A 95 3.77 -12.37 11.07
CA VAL A 95 4.27 -13.52 10.31
C VAL A 95 3.27 -14.68 10.38
N LYS A 96 2.79 -14.98 11.58
CA LYS A 96 1.78 -16.04 11.77
C LYS A 96 0.48 -15.72 11.03
N LEU A 97 -0.01 -14.48 11.14
CA LEU A 97 -1.24 -14.05 10.48
C LEU A 97 -1.16 -14.22 8.97
N MET A 98 -0.06 -13.80 8.35
CA MET A 98 0.15 -13.92 6.92
C MET A 98 0.23 -15.38 6.49
N LYS A 99 0.99 -16.22 7.22
CA LYS A 99 1.12 -17.65 6.93
C LYS A 99 -0.20 -18.39 7.08
N ASP A 100 -0.98 -18.08 8.12
CA ASP A 100 -2.31 -18.66 8.36
C ASP A 100 -3.29 -18.31 7.22
N ASN A 101 -3.06 -17.22 6.50
CA ASN A 101 -3.86 -16.80 5.36
C ASN A 101 -3.25 -17.18 4.00
N GLY A 102 -2.27 -18.08 3.99
CA GLY A 102 -1.73 -18.69 2.77
C GLY A 102 -0.56 -17.96 2.12
N PHE A 103 0.00 -16.91 2.74
CA PHE A 103 1.14 -16.19 2.22
C PHE A 103 2.43 -16.65 2.92
N LYS A 104 3.38 -17.18 2.15
CA LYS A 104 4.58 -17.85 2.69
C LYS A 104 5.91 -17.28 2.22
N GLY A 105 5.89 -16.38 1.25
CA GLY A 105 7.09 -15.82 0.63
C GLY A 105 7.76 -14.73 1.45
N MET A 106 8.05 -15.00 2.73
CA MET A 106 8.60 -14.00 3.64
C MET A 106 10.08 -13.72 3.40
N GLU A 107 10.43 -12.44 3.38
CA GLU A 107 11.81 -11.94 3.38
C GLU A 107 11.96 -10.86 4.43
N GLU A 108 13.18 -10.73 4.99
CA GLU A 108 13.51 -9.69 5.96
C GLU A 108 14.73 -8.89 5.49
N GLU A 109 14.68 -7.58 5.72
CA GLU A 109 15.81 -6.69 5.45
C GLU A 109 15.87 -5.61 6.52
N THR A 110 17.07 -5.34 7.04
CA THR A 110 17.30 -4.27 8.01
C THR A 110 18.13 -3.17 7.36
N GLU A 111 17.65 -1.94 7.44
CA GLU A 111 18.33 -0.76 6.91
C GLU A 111 18.10 0.42 7.86
N ASP A 112 19.19 1.09 8.25
CA ASP A 112 19.16 2.28 9.12
C ASP A 112 18.34 2.08 10.42
N GLY A 113 18.42 0.89 11.01
CA GLY A 113 17.72 0.55 12.25
C GLY A 113 16.25 0.19 12.07
N GLU A 114 15.74 0.21 10.86
CA GLU A 114 14.36 -0.20 10.54
C GLU A 114 14.39 -1.61 9.94
N LEU A 115 13.50 -2.48 10.43
CA LEU A 115 13.29 -3.82 9.88
C LEU A 115 12.12 -3.79 8.91
N ARG A 116 12.32 -4.32 7.71
CA ARG A 116 11.25 -4.56 6.74
C ARG A 116 11.00 -6.06 6.64
N VAL A 117 9.76 -6.46 6.86
CA VAL A 117 9.28 -7.83 6.63
C VAL A 117 8.36 -7.79 5.41
N SER A 118 8.73 -8.51 4.37
CA SER A 118 8.04 -8.53 3.07
C SER A 118 7.45 -9.90 2.79
N PHE A 119 6.23 -9.92 2.24
CA PHE A 119 5.62 -11.11 1.68
C PHE A 119 5.41 -10.87 0.19
N GLU A 120 6.32 -11.37 -0.64
CA GLU A 120 6.31 -11.11 -2.08
C GLU A 120 5.05 -11.62 -2.77
N ASP A 121 4.54 -12.76 -2.35
CA ASP A 121 3.32 -13.37 -2.90
C ASP A 121 2.05 -12.56 -2.58
N ALA A 122 2.10 -11.70 -1.58
CA ALA A 122 1.03 -10.75 -1.24
C ALA A 122 1.34 -9.32 -1.65
N MET A 123 2.55 -9.05 -2.15
CA MET A 123 3.06 -7.71 -2.48
C MET A 123 2.87 -6.71 -1.32
N ILE A 124 3.18 -7.13 -0.11
CA ILE A 124 3.01 -6.34 1.11
C ILE A 124 4.31 -6.27 1.91
N ASP A 125 4.61 -5.08 2.43
CA ASP A 125 5.75 -4.81 3.28
C ASP A 125 5.28 -4.25 4.62
N PHE A 126 5.84 -4.79 5.71
CA PHE A 126 5.64 -4.28 7.06
C PHE A 126 6.94 -3.66 7.54
N PHE A 127 6.90 -2.40 7.97
CA PHE A 127 8.05 -1.68 8.49
C PHE A 127 7.97 -1.62 10.00
N PHE A 128 9.05 -2.03 10.68
CA PHE A 128 9.13 -2.07 12.14
C PHE A 128 10.19 -1.13 12.67
N GLU A 129 9.84 -0.37 13.70
CA GLU A 129 10.77 0.35 14.56
C GLU A 129 10.78 -0.34 15.92
N GLY A 130 11.87 -1.05 16.23
CA GLY A 130 11.89 -1.96 17.37
C GLY A 130 10.92 -3.12 17.14
N ASP A 131 9.99 -3.34 18.06
CA ASP A 131 8.98 -4.39 17.97
C ASP A 131 7.60 -3.89 17.48
N LYS A 132 7.52 -2.62 17.05
CA LYS A 132 6.28 -1.98 16.63
C LYS A 132 6.27 -1.69 15.14
N ILE A 133 5.13 -1.91 14.48
CA ILE A 133 4.93 -1.53 13.10
C ILE A 133 4.86 0.00 13.01
N SER A 134 5.69 0.60 12.15
CA SER A 134 5.67 2.03 11.86
C SER A 134 4.80 2.36 10.64
N ALA A 135 4.79 1.47 9.64
CA ALA A 135 4.01 1.65 8.42
C ALA A 135 3.75 0.30 7.75
N VAL A 136 2.72 0.24 6.91
CA VAL A 136 2.42 -0.91 6.04
C VAL A 136 2.28 -0.40 4.62
N SER A 137 2.92 -1.06 3.66
CA SER A 137 2.83 -0.73 2.23
C SER A 137 2.43 -1.97 1.45
N TRP A 138 1.45 -1.85 0.55
CA TRP A 138 1.01 -2.96 -0.30
C TRP A 138 0.56 -2.45 -1.65
N GLY A 139 0.68 -3.31 -2.66
CA GLY A 139 0.40 -2.87 -4.02
C GLY A 139 0.19 -3.99 -5.01
N VAL A 140 0.07 -3.57 -6.26
CA VAL A 140 -0.01 -4.44 -7.44
C VAL A 140 0.87 -3.84 -8.55
N LEU A 141 1.14 -4.62 -9.58
CA LEU A 141 1.81 -4.13 -10.78
C LEU A 141 0.76 -3.65 -11.79
N VAL A 142 1.01 -2.50 -12.40
CA VAL A 142 0.12 -1.85 -13.36
C VAL A 142 0.92 -1.54 -14.62
N ASP A 143 0.36 -1.84 -15.79
CA ASP A 143 0.99 -1.53 -17.07
C ASP A 143 0.74 -0.08 -17.53
N GLU A 144 1.24 0.28 -18.71
CA GLU A 144 1.09 1.64 -19.26
C GLU A 144 -0.36 2.01 -19.56
N GLN A 145 -1.22 1.05 -19.83
CA GLN A 145 -2.64 1.28 -20.08
C GLN A 145 -3.46 1.45 -18.81
N GLY A 146 -2.86 1.22 -17.64
CA GLY A 146 -3.56 1.27 -16.36
C GLY A 146 -4.23 -0.05 -16.00
N ASP A 147 -3.83 -1.14 -16.61
CA ASP A 147 -4.36 -2.48 -16.31
C ASP A 147 -3.45 -3.18 -15.29
N ILE A 148 -4.06 -3.89 -14.36
CA ILE A 148 -3.34 -4.69 -13.36
C ILE A 148 -2.78 -5.93 -14.06
N ILE A 149 -1.49 -6.14 -13.87
CA ILE A 149 -0.78 -7.25 -14.50
C ILE A 149 -0.89 -8.52 -13.63
#